data_66c08489936e236179117b0522a25f55
#
_entry.id   66c08489936e236179117b0522a25f55
#
_cell.length_a   1.000
_cell.length_b   1.000
_cell.length_c   1.000
_cell.angle_alpha   90.00
_cell.angle_beta   90.00
_cell.angle_gamma   90.00
#
_symmetry.space_group_name_H-M   'P 1'
#
loop_
_entity.id
_entity.type
_entity.pdbx_description
1 polymer ?
#
loop_
_entity_poly.entity_id
_entity_poly.type
_entity_poly.pdbx_seq_one_letter_code
_entity_poly.pdbx_strand_id
1 'polypeptide(L)'
;MINHNVFKNLANINLENFKDKPTSLTEGQQEASLVLWTSADGHCKIGIWECQPGRFTADRTTAGEYCQIIRGRATVMMVDGKNSKEIEPGDLLVLPQGWKGEWIIHEHMRKLFVIDESSKH
;
A
#
# COMPACT_ATOMS: atom_id res chain seq x y z
N MET A 1 4.41 22.35 -21.14
CA MET A 1 5.41 22.43 -20.06
C MET A 1 5.11 21.39 -19.01
N ILE A 2 6.12 20.67 -18.58
CA ILE A 2 5.98 19.69 -17.50
C ILE A 2 6.38 20.36 -16.19
N ASN A 3 5.44 20.36 -15.23
CA ASN A 3 5.68 20.96 -13.92
C ASN A 3 6.00 19.89 -12.89
N HIS A 4 6.81 20.29 -11.91
CA HIS A 4 7.02 19.47 -10.73
C HIS A 4 5.92 19.71 -9.70
N ASN A 5 5.69 18.74 -8.84
CA ASN A 5 4.69 18.80 -7.77
C ASN A 5 5.36 18.49 -6.43
N VAL A 6 4.89 19.16 -5.37
CA VAL A 6 5.37 18.90 -4.02
C VAL A 6 4.15 18.63 -3.13
N PHE A 7 4.12 17.48 -2.49
CA PHE A 7 3.08 17.13 -1.54
C PHE A 7 3.69 17.12 -0.15
N LYS A 8 3.05 17.83 0.78
CA LYS A 8 3.60 18.04 2.11
C LYS A 8 2.75 17.35 3.18
N ASN A 9 3.35 17.17 4.35
CA ASN A 9 2.66 16.71 5.54
C ASN A 9 2.06 15.30 5.38
N LEU A 10 2.76 14.43 4.68
CA LEU A 10 2.24 13.10 4.32
C LEU A 10 1.90 12.26 5.55
N ALA A 11 2.59 12.48 6.66
CA ALA A 11 2.32 11.75 7.90
C ALA A 11 0.99 12.13 8.54
N ASN A 12 0.43 13.30 8.21
CA ASN A 12 -0.73 13.85 8.91
C ASN A 12 -1.90 14.24 8.02
N ILE A 13 -1.82 13.98 6.70
CA ILE A 13 -2.97 14.20 5.82
C ILE A 13 -4.12 13.33 6.32
N ASN A 14 -5.28 13.95 6.55
CA ASN A 14 -6.44 13.25 7.06
C ASN A 14 -7.11 12.43 5.97
N LEU A 15 -7.31 11.14 6.22
CA LEU A 15 -8.07 10.24 5.34
C LEU A 15 -9.42 9.99 6.00
N GLU A 16 -10.50 10.28 5.28
CA GLU A 16 -11.86 10.20 5.84
C GLU A 16 -12.70 9.06 5.28
N ASN A 17 -12.40 8.58 4.10
CA ASN A 17 -13.25 7.64 3.37
C ASN A 17 -12.97 6.18 3.73
N PHE A 18 -12.93 5.86 5.03
CA PHE A 18 -12.73 4.48 5.45
C PHE A 18 -13.92 3.63 5.03
N LYS A 19 -13.62 2.48 4.43
CA LYS A 19 -14.62 1.51 3.98
C LYS A 19 -14.08 0.11 4.18
N ASP A 20 -14.97 -0.87 4.18
CA ASP A 20 -14.59 -2.27 4.31
C ASP A 20 -13.61 -2.65 3.21
N LYS A 21 -12.55 -3.35 3.60
CA LYS A 21 -11.51 -3.79 2.67
C LYS A 21 -11.98 -5.06 1.96
N PRO A 22 -12.13 -5.03 0.61
CA PRO A 22 -12.68 -6.19 -0.13
C PRO A 22 -11.85 -7.46 0.00
N THR A 23 -10.52 -7.33 0.17
CA THR A 23 -9.62 -8.48 0.25
C THR A 23 -9.37 -8.94 1.68
N SER A 24 -10.07 -8.34 2.67
CA SER A 24 -9.86 -8.67 4.07
C SER A 24 -10.33 -10.08 4.41
N LEU A 25 -9.55 -10.73 5.27
CA LEU A 25 -9.90 -12.00 5.90
C LEU A 25 -10.34 -11.78 7.34
N THR A 26 -10.36 -10.52 7.79
CA THR A 26 -10.76 -10.12 9.14
C THR A 26 -12.05 -9.30 9.06
N GLU A 27 -13.09 -9.75 9.76
CA GLU A 27 -14.36 -9.05 9.75
C GLU A 27 -14.21 -7.62 10.27
N GLY A 28 -14.81 -6.67 9.54
CA GLY A 28 -14.83 -5.26 9.93
C GLY A 28 -13.56 -4.48 9.67
N GLN A 29 -12.55 -5.08 9.07
CA GLN A 29 -11.31 -4.36 8.74
C GLN A 29 -11.58 -3.31 7.67
N GLN A 30 -11.22 -2.06 7.94
CA GLN A 30 -11.44 -0.95 7.03
C GLN A 30 -10.13 -0.33 6.55
N GLU A 31 -10.19 0.27 5.38
CA GLU A 31 -9.07 0.98 4.76
C GLU A 31 -9.53 2.30 4.17
N ALA A 32 -8.58 3.21 3.95
CA ALA A 32 -8.82 4.46 3.24
C ALA A 32 -7.58 4.79 2.42
N SER A 33 -7.77 5.48 1.31
CA SER A 33 -6.64 5.92 0.48
C SER A 33 -6.92 7.27 -0.16
N LEU A 34 -5.84 7.96 -0.51
CA LEU A 34 -5.89 9.21 -1.24
C LEU A 34 -4.79 9.17 -2.30
N VAL A 35 -5.18 9.22 -3.57
CA VAL A 35 -4.23 9.33 -4.67
C VAL A 35 -3.80 10.79 -4.77
N LEU A 36 -2.50 11.05 -4.60
CA LEU A 36 -1.93 12.39 -4.68
C LEU A 36 -1.57 12.76 -6.11
N TRP A 37 -1.11 11.78 -6.88
CA TRP A 37 -0.63 12.02 -8.24
C TRP A 37 -0.79 10.79 -9.11
N THR A 38 -1.14 11.02 -10.37
CA THR A 38 -1.22 9.96 -11.38
C THR A 38 -0.46 10.44 -12.61
N SER A 39 0.37 9.57 -13.19
CA SER A 39 1.11 9.89 -14.42
C SER A 39 0.16 10.13 -15.58
N ALA A 40 0.63 10.85 -16.61
CA ALA A 40 -0.18 11.20 -17.78
C ALA A 40 -0.73 9.96 -18.50
N ASP A 41 0.04 8.86 -18.53
CA ASP A 41 -0.39 7.61 -19.14
C ASP A 41 -1.24 6.74 -18.21
N GLY A 42 -1.41 7.16 -16.96
CA GLY A 42 -2.20 6.43 -15.98
C GLY A 42 -1.51 5.22 -15.37
N HIS A 43 -0.27 4.93 -15.74
CA HIS A 43 0.43 3.71 -15.31
C HIS A 43 1.09 3.82 -13.94
N CYS A 44 1.28 5.04 -13.45
CA CYS A 44 1.89 5.25 -12.13
C CYS A 44 0.97 6.08 -11.25
N LYS A 45 0.70 5.59 -10.04
CA LYS A 45 -0.10 6.30 -9.04
C LYS A 45 0.69 6.37 -7.76
N ILE A 46 0.67 7.55 -7.14
CA ILE A 46 1.33 7.78 -5.85
C ILE A 46 0.29 8.31 -4.87
N GLY A 47 0.25 7.74 -3.67
CA GLY A 47 -0.73 8.17 -2.69
C GLY A 47 -0.42 7.72 -1.29
N ILE A 48 -1.39 7.95 -0.41
CA ILE A 48 -1.36 7.57 1.00
C ILE A 48 -2.47 6.56 1.24
N TRP A 49 -2.18 5.56 2.03
CA TRP A 49 -3.13 4.52 2.40
C TRP A 49 -3.03 4.25 3.89
N GLU A 50 -4.19 4.02 4.52
CA GLU A 50 -4.28 3.57 5.89
C GLU A 50 -5.15 2.33 5.97
N CYS A 51 -4.83 1.47 6.94
CA CYS A 51 -5.58 0.25 7.16
C CYS A 51 -5.57 -0.14 8.63
N GLN A 52 -6.72 -0.58 9.09
CA GLN A 52 -6.90 -1.09 10.44
C GLN A 52 -6.22 -2.44 10.63
N PRO A 53 -5.94 -2.84 11.88
CA PRO A 53 -5.40 -4.17 12.15
C PRO A 53 -6.26 -5.27 11.57
N GLY A 54 -5.62 -6.35 11.13
CA GLY A 54 -6.28 -7.48 10.51
C GLY A 54 -5.43 -8.08 9.41
N ARG A 55 -5.98 -9.11 8.79
CA ARG A 55 -5.30 -9.89 7.76
C ARG A 55 -6.01 -9.73 6.42
N PHE A 56 -5.27 -9.58 5.35
CA PHE A 56 -5.85 -9.49 4.01
C PHE A 56 -4.91 -10.07 2.96
N THR A 57 -5.48 -10.42 1.81
CA THR A 57 -4.71 -10.89 0.66
C THR A 57 -4.33 -9.73 -0.25
N ALA A 58 -3.21 -9.84 -0.93
CA ALA A 58 -2.75 -8.85 -1.89
C ALA A 58 -2.23 -9.54 -3.13
N ASP A 59 -2.59 -8.99 -4.28
CA ASP A 59 -2.25 -9.53 -5.60
C ASP A 59 -1.64 -8.41 -6.44
N ARG A 60 -0.38 -8.58 -6.83
CA ARG A 60 0.35 -7.61 -7.65
C ARG A 60 0.64 -8.16 -9.05
N THR A 61 -0.24 -8.99 -9.58
CA THR A 61 -0.07 -9.60 -10.91
C THR A 61 0.04 -8.54 -12.00
N THR A 62 -0.75 -7.46 -11.91
CA THR A 62 -0.82 -6.45 -12.98
C THR A 62 0.03 -5.21 -12.73
N ALA A 63 0.52 -5.01 -11.52
CA ALA A 63 1.28 -3.82 -11.16
C ALA A 63 2.14 -4.08 -9.95
N GLY A 64 3.36 -3.56 -9.95
CA GLY A 64 4.20 -3.56 -8.75
C GLY A 64 3.75 -2.50 -7.77
N GLU A 65 4.14 -2.66 -6.51
CA GLU A 65 3.89 -1.67 -5.47
C GLU A 65 5.14 -1.46 -4.65
N TYR A 66 5.47 -0.19 -4.42
CA TYR A 66 6.60 0.22 -3.58
C TYR A 66 6.05 1.09 -2.46
N CYS A 67 6.35 0.75 -1.20
CA CYS A 67 5.75 1.44 -0.07
C CYS A 67 6.80 1.86 0.95
N GLN A 68 6.68 3.09 1.43
CA GLN A 68 7.38 3.50 2.63
C GLN A 68 6.39 3.50 3.79
N ILE A 69 6.73 2.81 4.86
CA ILE A 69 5.87 2.72 6.03
C ILE A 69 6.06 3.98 6.86
N ILE A 70 4.95 4.68 7.13
CA ILE A 70 4.95 5.92 7.91
C ILE A 70 4.58 5.65 9.36
N ARG A 71 3.55 4.81 9.59
CA ARG A 71 3.10 4.41 10.94
C ARG A 71 2.60 2.98 10.92
N GLY A 72 2.67 2.33 12.08
CA GLY A 72 2.14 0.99 12.26
C GLY A 72 3.16 -0.09 11.97
N ARG A 73 2.79 -1.34 12.28
CA ARG A 73 3.62 -2.51 12.03
C ARG A 73 2.79 -3.60 11.37
N ALA A 74 3.43 -4.37 10.51
CA ALA A 74 2.78 -5.46 9.83
C ALA A 74 3.76 -6.59 9.53
N THR A 75 3.20 -7.76 9.23
CA THR A 75 3.92 -8.90 8.67
C THR A 75 3.44 -9.08 7.24
N VAL A 76 4.37 -9.25 6.31
CA VAL A 76 4.08 -9.50 4.90
C VAL A 76 4.69 -10.85 4.53
N MET A 77 3.91 -11.71 3.88
CA MET A 77 4.36 -13.05 3.52
C MET A 77 3.80 -13.47 2.16
N MET A 78 4.45 -14.44 1.54
CA MET A 78 3.94 -15.04 0.30
C MET A 78 2.71 -15.90 0.61
N VAL A 79 1.96 -16.26 -0.45
CA VAL A 79 0.69 -17.01 -0.36
C VAL A 79 0.79 -18.24 0.54
N ASP A 80 1.92 -18.94 0.50
CA ASP A 80 2.12 -20.15 1.27
C ASP A 80 2.66 -19.90 2.70
N GLY A 81 2.71 -18.64 3.12
CA GLY A 81 3.26 -18.24 4.40
C GLY A 81 4.78 -18.13 4.42
N LYS A 82 5.44 -18.36 3.28
CA LYS A 82 6.90 -18.27 3.19
C LYS A 82 7.37 -16.84 3.07
N ASN A 83 8.65 -16.64 3.32
CA ASN A 83 9.32 -15.33 3.25
C ASN A 83 8.62 -14.26 4.07
N SER A 84 8.17 -14.64 5.25
CA SER A 84 7.54 -13.71 6.18
C SER A 84 8.53 -12.63 6.60
N LYS A 85 8.14 -11.37 6.45
CA LYS A 85 8.96 -10.22 6.83
C LYS A 85 8.16 -9.24 7.65
N GLU A 86 8.80 -8.71 8.70
CA GLU A 86 8.22 -7.65 9.51
C GLU A 86 8.56 -6.30 8.89
N ILE A 87 7.58 -5.38 8.88
CA ILE A 87 7.81 -4.02 8.42
C ILE A 87 7.32 -3.03 9.48
N GLU A 88 8.03 -1.91 9.59
CA GLU A 88 7.79 -0.87 10.58
C GLU A 88 8.13 0.51 10.01
N PRO A 89 7.82 1.61 10.73
CA PRO A 89 8.07 2.96 10.21
C PRO A 89 9.52 3.14 9.76
N GLY A 90 9.68 3.73 8.58
CA GLY A 90 10.98 3.95 7.96
C GLY A 90 11.37 2.88 6.96
N ASP A 91 10.70 1.73 6.96
CA ASP A 91 11.03 0.65 6.02
C ASP A 91 10.48 0.93 4.63
N LEU A 92 11.20 0.47 3.63
CA LEU A 92 10.74 0.42 2.25
C LEU A 92 10.40 -1.03 1.90
N LEU A 93 9.14 -1.26 1.53
CA LEU A 93 8.68 -2.55 1.05
C LEU A 93 8.57 -2.50 -0.48
N VAL A 94 9.15 -3.50 -1.14
CA VAL A 94 9.05 -3.64 -2.60
C VAL A 94 8.28 -4.91 -2.90
N LEU A 95 7.13 -4.76 -3.57
CA LEU A 95 6.34 -5.89 -4.07
C LEU A 95 6.41 -5.85 -5.60
N PRO A 96 7.33 -6.61 -6.21
CA PRO A 96 7.46 -6.60 -7.67
C PRO A 96 6.19 -7.11 -8.36
N GLN A 97 6.00 -6.68 -9.59
CA GLN A 97 4.91 -7.21 -10.40
C GLN A 97 4.99 -8.74 -10.45
N GLY A 98 3.86 -9.40 -10.23
CA GLY A 98 3.77 -10.85 -10.15
C GLY A 98 3.69 -11.39 -8.74
N TRP A 99 4.00 -10.56 -7.74
CA TRP A 99 3.95 -10.97 -6.33
C TRP A 99 2.50 -11.20 -5.89
N LYS A 100 2.30 -12.27 -5.10
CA LYS A 100 1.03 -12.55 -4.43
C LYS A 100 1.32 -12.96 -3.00
N GLY A 101 0.50 -12.50 -2.07
CA GLY A 101 0.71 -12.84 -0.69
C GLY A 101 -0.35 -12.30 0.24
N GLU A 102 0.02 -12.18 1.49
CA GLU A 102 -0.86 -11.71 2.56
C GLU A 102 -0.13 -10.73 3.44
N TRP A 103 -0.93 -9.84 4.03
CA TRP A 103 -0.49 -8.89 5.05
C TRP A 103 -1.24 -9.18 6.34
N ILE A 104 -0.53 -9.07 7.45
CA ILE A 104 -1.13 -9.04 8.79
C ILE A 104 -0.77 -7.71 9.39
N ILE A 105 -1.74 -6.81 9.50
CA ILE A 105 -1.55 -5.50 10.13
C ILE A 105 -1.70 -5.68 11.62
N HIS A 106 -0.64 -5.42 12.37
CA HIS A 106 -0.64 -5.52 13.84
C HIS A 106 -1.07 -4.23 14.52
N GLU A 107 -0.66 -3.10 13.95
CA GLU A 107 -1.02 -1.77 14.44
C GLU A 107 -1.53 -0.96 13.26
N HIS A 108 -2.53 -0.10 13.48
CA HIS A 108 -3.09 0.77 12.43
C HIS A 108 -1.97 1.33 11.58
N MET A 109 -2.02 1.09 10.28
CA MET A 109 -0.91 1.38 9.38
C MET A 109 -1.20 2.56 8.49
N ARG A 110 -0.18 3.37 8.26
CA ARG A 110 -0.15 4.39 7.20
C ARG A 110 1.09 4.17 6.37
N LYS A 111 0.91 4.21 5.04
CA LYS A 111 2.05 4.10 4.11
C LYS A 111 1.90 5.08 2.96
N LEU A 112 3.04 5.52 2.43
CA LEU A 112 3.14 6.12 1.11
C LEU A 112 3.27 4.97 0.12
N PHE A 113 2.45 4.95 -0.92
CA PHE A 113 2.52 3.91 -1.93
C PHE A 113 2.79 4.47 -3.32
N VAL A 114 3.47 3.68 -4.13
CA VAL A 114 3.64 3.89 -5.56
C VAL A 114 3.18 2.62 -6.25
N ILE A 115 2.14 2.71 -7.06
CA ILE A 115 1.67 1.62 -7.91
C ILE A 115 2.24 1.85 -9.30
N ASP A 116 2.92 0.85 -9.83
CA ASP A 116 3.65 0.97 -11.09
C ASP A 116 3.26 -0.13 -12.06
N GLU A 117 2.60 0.25 -13.16
CA GLU A 117 2.22 -0.63 -14.25
C GLU A 117 3.14 -0.46 -15.47
N SER A 118 4.20 0.32 -15.34
CA SER A 118 5.05 0.69 -16.50
C SER A 118 5.81 -0.50 -17.09
N SER A 119 6.01 -1.57 -16.30
CA SER A 119 6.68 -2.79 -16.78
C SER A 119 5.74 -3.75 -17.52
N LYS A 120 4.47 -3.42 -17.60
CA LYS A 120 3.46 -4.27 -18.24
C LYS A 120 3.59 -4.19 -19.75
N HIS A 121 3.56 -5.32 -20.39
CA HIS A 121 3.65 -5.46 -21.85
C HIS A 121 2.36 -5.99 -22.44
#